data_e3985eef5505f4b7899d323f76dac111
#
_entry.id   e3985eef5505f4b7899d323f76dac111
#
_cell.length_a   1.000
_cell.length_b   1.000
_cell.length_c   1.000
_cell.angle_alpha   90.00
_cell.angle_beta   90.00
_cell.angle_gamma   90.00
#
_symmetry.space_group_name_H-M   'P 1'
#
loop_
_entity.id
_entity.type
_entity.pdbx_description
1 polymer ?
#
loop_
_entity_poly.entity_id
_entity_poly.type
_entity_poly.pdbx_seq_one_letter_code
_entity_poly.pdbx_strand_id
1 'polypeptide(L)'
;MDLIAGEFSPVFVDLHQGNYQSFAGEYSTLAVVKKIQNMKEDENIDGEQMMQLYRQQDEEVVVVLEDWFDAIAKFCYNIDCIMNPECFCIGGGISQDPLFVEKIQEKIDEIFTKAYLFRKPQVKTCQYHNDSNLIGAYYTYCQLFQKGGEKL
;
A
#
# COMPACT_ATOMS: atom_id res chain seq x y z
N MET A 1 6.25 -26.07 4.10
CA MET A 1 5.03 -25.23 4.19
C MET A 1 5.33 -23.97 3.40
N ASP A 2 4.77 -23.85 2.21
CA ASP A 2 5.02 -22.69 1.37
C ASP A 2 4.24 -21.50 1.96
N LEU A 3 4.97 -20.53 2.53
CA LEU A 3 4.42 -19.35 3.20
C LEU A 3 4.02 -18.27 2.19
N ILE A 4 3.26 -18.64 1.16
CA ILE A 4 2.79 -17.70 0.13
C ILE A 4 1.41 -17.10 0.49
N ALA A 5 0.70 -17.70 1.44
CA ALA A 5 -0.59 -17.18 1.88
C ALA A 5 -0.42 -15.81 2.60
N GLY A 6 -1.21 -14.83 2.18
CA GLY A 6 -1.17 -13.47 2.72
C GLY A 6 -0.36 -12.47 1.89
N GLU A 7 0.27 -12.91 0.78
CA GLU A 7 0.89 -11.99 -0.17
C GLU A 7 -0.18 -11.45 -1.13
N PHE A 8 -0.45 -10.17 -1.07
CA PHE A 8 -1.49 -9.51 -1.86
C PHE A 8 -0.96 -8.79 -3.11
N SER A 9 0.35 -8.64 -3.25
CA SER A 9 0.95 -7.92 -4.38
C SER A 9 0.60 -8.52 -5.76
N PRO A 10 0.47 -9.86 -5.92
CA PRO A 10 0.11 -10.46 -7.20
C PRO A 10 -1.40 -10.52 -7.47
N VAL A 11 -2.25 -10.03 -6.57
CA VAL A 11 -3.71 -10.02 -6.80
C VAL A 11 -4.04 -9.21 -8.04
N PHE A 12 -4.86 -9.78 -8.91
CA PHE A 12 -5.28 -9.10 -10.13
C PHE A 12 -6.28 -7.98 -9.83
N VAL A 13 -6.06 -6.83 -10.44
CA VAL A 13 -6.94 -5.66 -10.35
C VAL A 13 -7.74 -5.44 -11.63
N ASP A 14 -7.25 -5.96 -12.74
CA ASP A 14 -7.97 -5.99 -14.01
C ASP A 14 -7.78 -7.35 -14.70
N LEU A 15 -8.89 -7.94 -15.11
CA LEU A 15 -8.95 -9.19 -15.84
C LEU A 15 -9.55 -9.02 -17.25
N HIS A 16 -9.72 -7.76 -17.70
CA HIS A 16 -10.38 -7.47 -18.97
C HIS A 16 -9.52 -7.91 -20.15
N GLN A 17 -10.12 -8.60 -21.10
CA GLN A 17 -9.53 -8.97 -22.41
C GLN A 17 -8.21 -9.77 -22.30
N GLY A 18 -8.02 -10.58 -21.26
CA GLY A 18 -6.79 -11.35 -21.07
C GLY A 18 -5.59 -10.53 -20.59
N ASN A 19 -5.82 -9.31 -20.19
CA ASN A 19 -4.84 -8.46 -19.53
C ASN A 19 -4.83 -8.77 -18.03
N TYR A 20 -3.77 -9.38 -17.55
CA TYR A 20 -3.63 -9.76 -16.14
C TYR A 20 -2.77 -8.73 -15.41
N GLN A 21 -3.40 -7.62 -14.99
CA GLN A 21 -2.70 -6.57 -14.24
C GLN A 21 -2.76 -6.88 -12.75
N SER A 22 -1.58 -7.03 -12.14
CA SER A 22 -1.49 -7.22 -10.69
C SER A 22 -1.53 -5.88 -9.96
N PHE A 23 -1.98 -5.90 -8.70
CA PHE A 23 -2.00 -4.71 -7.86
C PHE A 23 -0.63 -4.05 -7.76
N ALA A 24 0.44 -4.82 -7.53
CA ALA A 24 1.79 -4.28 -7.47
C ALA A 24 2.28 -3.73 -8.81
N GLY A 25 1.88 -4.35 -9.93
CA GLY A 25 2.24 -3.90 -11.26
C GLY A 25 1.71 -2.51 -11.60
N GLU A 26 0.51 -2.19 -11.13
CA GLU A 26 -0.17 -0.92 -11.43
C GLU A 26 -0.03 0.11 -10.31
N TYR A 27 -0.05 -0.33 -9.06
CA TYR A 27 -0.23 0.54 -7.90
C TYR A 27 0.90 0.45 -6.85
N SER A 28 2.04 -0.19 -7.16
CA SER A 28 3.22 -0.01 -6.33
C SER A 28 3.77 1.40 -6.46
N THR A 29 4.46 1.91 -5.43
CA THR A 29 5.11 3.24 -5.49
C THR A 29 6.00 3.37 -6.72
N LEU A 30 6.77 2.33 -7.06
CA LEU A 30 7.62 2.31 -8.26
C LEU A 30 6.82 2.42 -9.56
N ALA A 31 5.70 1.73 -9.68
CA ALA A 31 4.85 1.77 -10.87
C ALA A 31 4.27 3.18 -11.06
N VAL A 32 3.78 3.80 -9.99
CA VAL A 32 3.20 5.14 -10.03
C VAL A 32 4.26 6.20 -10.31
N VAL A 33 5.43 6.13 -9.66
CA VAL A 33 6.57 7.02 -9.95
C VAL A 33 6.94 6.91 -11.42
N LYS A 34 7.09 5.70 -11.97
CA LYS A 34 7.44 5.50 -13.37
C LYS A 34 6.39 6.05 -14.32
N LYS A 35 5.11 5.94 -13.99
CA LYS A 35 4.01 6.54 -14.76
C LYS A 35 4.17 8.06 -14.82
N ILE A 36 4.48 8.70 -13.71
CA ILE A 36 4.68 10.16 -13.62
C ILE A 36 5.97 10.58 -14.33
N GLN A 37 7.08 9.84 -14.17
CA GLN A 37 8.32 10.07 -14.91
C GLN A 37 8.08 10.10 -16.43
N ASN A 38 7.37 9.10 -16.95
CA ASN A 38 7.04 9.02 -18.38
C ASN A 38 6.15 10.17 -18.84
N MET A 39 5.20 10.57 -18.00
CA MET A 39 4.25 11.64 -18.32
C MET A 39 4.93 13.02 -18.32
N LYS A 40 5.88 13.24 -17.40
CA LYS A 40 6.64 14.49 -17.27
C LYS A 40 7.93 14.50 -18.10
N GLU A 41 8.29 13.41 -18.73
CA GLU A 41 9.56 13.24 -19.45
C GLU A 41 10.79 13.53 -18.55
N ASP A 42 10.69 13.21 -17.25
CA ASP A 42 11.73 13.42 -16.25
C ASP A 42 11.96 12.16 -15.39
N GLU A 43 13.06 11.48 -15.66
CA GLU A 43 13.47 10.26 -14.95
C GLU A 43 13.98 10.51 -13.51
N ASN A 44 14.22 11.78 -13.13
CA ASN A 44 14.70 12.10 -11.79
C ASN A 44 13.59 12.16 -10.75
N ILE A 45 12.32 12.20 -11.16
CA ILE A 45 11.20 12.22 -10.21
C ILE A 45 11.21 10.94 -9.39
N ASP A 46 11.32 11.10 -8.08
CA ASP A 46 11.19 10.04 -7.09
C ASP A 46 9.87 10.17 -6.31
N GLY A 47 9.68 9.32 -5.28
CA GLY A 47 8.46 9.33 -4.47
C GLY A 47 8.27 10.63 -3.69
N GLU A 48 9.35 11.29 -3.26
CA GLU A 48 9.28 12.56 -2.54
C GLU A 48 8.89 13.69 -3.48
N GLN A 49 9.54 13.78 -4.63
CA GLN A 49 9.23 14.78 -5.66
C GLN A 49 7.81 14.62 -6.21
N MET A 50 7.37 13.37 -6.41
CA MET A 50 5.99 13.05 -6.78
C MET A 50 4.98 13.65 -5.78
N MET A 51 5.21 13.47 -4.47
CA MET A 51 4.34 14.04 -3.44
C MET A 51 4.46 15.57 -3.35
N GLN A 52 5.60 16.15 -3.69
CA GLN A 52 5.77 17.61 -3.79
C GLN A 52 4.96 18.19 -4.95
N LEU A 53 5.00 17.57 -6.13
CA LEU A 53 4.18 17.95 -7.28
C LEU A 53 2.68 17.87 -6.97
N TYR A 54 2.25 16.85 -6.24
CA TYR A 54 0.87 16.74 -5.76
C TYR A 54 0.49 17.92 -4.85
N ARG A 55 1.36 18.31 -3.89
CA ARG A 55 1.12 19.48 -3.03
C ARG A 55 1.07 20.80 -3.80
N GLN A 56 1.82 20.88 -4.90
CA GLN A 56 1.81 22.04 -5.81
C GLN A 56 0.59 22.06 -6.73
N GLN A 57 -0.30 21.05 -6.62
CA GLN A 57 -1.51 20.93 -7.44
C GLN A 57 -1.20 20.81 -8.93
N ASP A 58 -0.10 20.10 -9.29
CA ASP A 58 0.15 19.75 -10.67
C ASP A 58 -1.00 18.89 -11.21
N GLU A 59 -1.71 19.39 -12.20
CA GLU A 59 -2.98 18.83 -12.65
C GLU A 59 -2.89 17.35 -13.07
N GLU A 60 -1.82 16.97 -13.77
CA GLU A 60 -1.63 15.60 -14.23
C GLU A 60 -1.26 14.66 -13.07
N VAL A 61 -0.37 15.12 -12.18
CA VAL A 61 0.05 14.35 -11.01
C VAL A 61 -1.10 14.15 -10.02
N VAL A 62 -1.94 15.17 -9.82
CA VAL A 62 -3.13 15.06 -8.98
C VAL A 62 -4.05 13.96 -9.48
N VAL A 63 -4.34 13.91 -10.78
CA VAL A 63 -5.19 12.86 -11.35
C VAL A 63 -4.62 11.47 -11.11
N VAL A 64 -3.31 11.28 -11.31
CA VAL A 64 -2.66 9.98 -11.12
C VAL A 64 -2.66 9.57 -9.65
N LEU A 65 -2.37 10.50 -8.74
CA LEU A 65 -2.32 10.18 -7.31
C LEU A 65 -3.69 9.98 -6.68
N GLU A 66 -4.70 10.73 -7.09
CA GLU A 66 -6.08 10.50 -6.65
C GLU A 66 -6.57 9.10 -7.05
N ASP A 67 -6.29 8.65 -8.29
CA ASP A 67 -6.56 7.27 -8.72
C ASP A 67 -5.80 6.25 -7.88
N TRP A 68 -4.53 6.53 -7.57
CA TRP A 68 -3.70 5.66 -6.74
C TRP A 68 -4.23 5.51 -5.31
N PHE A 69 -4.58 6.62 -4.65
CA PHE A 69 -5.16 6.58 -3.30
C PHE A 69 -6.49 5.82 -3.29
N ASP A 70 -7.31 6.04 -4.30
CA ASP A 70 -8.60 5.39 -4.47
C ASP A 70 -8.43 3.88 -4.68
N ALA A 71 -7.46 3.46 -5.50
CA ALA A 71 -7.15 2.06 -5.73
C ALA A 71 -6.66 1.36 -4.44
N ILE A 72 -5.77 1.99 -3.67
CA ILE A 72 -5.30 1.46 -2.38
C ILE A 72 -6.48 1.34 -1.40
N ALA A 73 -7.32 2.36 -1.31
CA ALA A 73 -8.47 2.33 -0.40
C ALA A 73 -9.48 1.23 -0.75
N LYS A 74 -9.79 1.05 -2.04
CA LYS A 74 -10.63 -0.06 -2.53
C LYS A 74 -10.00 -1.42 -2.22
N PHE A 75 -8.70 -1.52 -2.37
CA PHE A 75 -7.98 -2.75 -2.05
C PHE A 75 -8.02 -3.05 -0.55
N CYS A 76 -7.80 -2.05 0.31
CA CYS A 76 -7.98 -2.18 1.75
C CYS A 76 -9.41 -2.60 2.11
N TYR A 77 -10.41 -2.02 1.48
CA TYR A 77 -11.81 -2.42 1.67
C TYR A 77 -12.06 -3.90 1.33
N ASN A 78 -11.53 -4.37 0.21
CA ASN A 78 -11.66 -5.78 -0.19
C ASN A 78 -10.97 -6.72 0.82
N ILE A 79 -9.80 -6.35 1.33
CA ILE A 79 -9.11 -7.11 2.39
C ILE A 79 -9.93 -7.08 3.68
N ASP A 80 -10.53 -5.94 4.03
CA ASP A 80 -11.38 -5.81 5.21
C ASP A 80 -12.57 -6.75 5.14
N CYS A 81 -13.22 -6.85 3.98
CA CYS A 81 -14.32 -7.80 3.76
C CYS A 81 -13.93 -9.27 3.97
N ILE A 82 -12.67 -9.62 3.75
CA ILE A 82 -12.18 -11.01 3.85
C ILE A 82 -11.63 -11.29 5.24
N MET A 83 -10.86 -10.36 5.82
CA MET A 83 -10.02 -10.58 7.00
C MET A 83 -10.47 -9.77 8.22
N ASN A 84 -11.23 -8.68 8.02
CA ASN A 84 -11.67 -7.75 9.08
C ASN A 84 -10.53 -7.34 10.04
N PRO A 85 -9.42 -6.77 9.54
CA PRO A 85 -8.29 -6.38 10.38
C PRO A 85 -8.64 -5.17 11.25
N GLU A 86 -7.97 -5.01 12.38
CA GLU A 86 -8.14 -3.84 13.24
C GLU A 86 -7.57 -2.56 12.61
N CYS A 87 -6.47 -2.70 11.88
CA CYS A 87 -5.82 -1.60 11.17
C CYS A 87 -4.99 -2.11 9.99
N PHE A 88 -4.75 -1.23 9.03
CA PHE A 88 -3.74 -1.40 7.99
C PHE A 88 -2.50 -0.59 8.34
N CYS A 89 -1.35 -1.26 8.37
CA CYS A 89 -0.07 -0.61 8.61
C CYS A 89 0.70 -0.47 7.29
N ILE A 90 0.96 0.77 6.88
CA ILE A 90 1.71 1.06 5.66
C ILE A 90 3.18 1.26 5.99
N GLY A 91 4.04 0.46 5.38
CA GLY A 91 5.49 0.56 5.47
C GLY A 91 6.12 1.11 4.18
N GLY A 92 7.45 1.09 4.16
CA GLY A 92 8.23 1.60 3.03
C GLY A 92 8.47 3.11 3.08
N GLY A 93 9.28 3.61 2.15
CA GLY A 93 9.71 5.01 2.13
C GLY A 93 8.56 6.00 2.02
N ILE A 94 7.57 5.72 1.19
CA ILE A 94 6.42 6.61 0.95
C ILE A 94 5.57 6.84 2.22
N SER A 95 5.56 5.88 3.15
CA SER A 95 4.81 6.01 4.41
C SER A 95 5.39 7.06 5.37
N GLN A 96 6.57 7.59 5.06
CA GLN A 96 7.15 8.72 5.81
C GLN A 96 6.46 10.05 5.49
N ASP A 97 5.74 10.12 4.37
CA ASP A 97 4.93 11.27 4.03
C ASP A 97 3.55 11.15 4.70
N PRO A 98 3.24 12.02 5.70
CA PRO A 98 1.96 11.95 6.41
C PRO A 98 0.75 12.14 5.50
N LEU A 99 0.88 12.99 4.47
CA LEU A 99 -0.20 13.27 3.52
C LEU A 99 -0.61 12.01 2.76
N PHE A 100 0.35 11.11 2.44
CA PHE A 100 0.03 9.85 1.77
C PHE A 100 -0.91 8.97 2.60
N VAL A 101 -0.60 8.81 3.88
CA VAL A 101 -1.42 7.99 4.79
C VAL A 101 -2.77 8.64 5.07
N GLU A 102 -2.79 9.98 5.23
CA GLU A 102 -4.00 10.77 5.41
C GLU A 102 -4.95 10.61 4.23
N LYS A 103 -4.45 10.73 3.00
CA LYS A 103 -5.26 10.57 1.77
C LYS A 103 -5.86 9.16 1.64
N ILE A 104 -5.11 8.13 1.97
CA ILE A 104 -5.66 6.77 1.97
C ILE A 104 -6.78 6.63 3.01
N GLN A 105 -6.60 7.20 4.22
CA GLN A 105 -7.64 7.17 5.25
C GLN A 105 -8.90 7.95 4.79
N GLU A 106 -8.75 9.12 4.18
CA GLU A 106 -9.87 9.89 3.61
C GLU A 106 -10.66 9.05 2.59
N LYS A 107 -9.98 8.38 1.65
CA LYS A 107 -10.63 7.53 0.65
C LYS A 107 -11.33 6.31 1.28
N ILE A 108 -10.74 5.71 2.28
CA ILE A 108 -11.41 4.65 3.06
C ILE A 108 -12.67 5.19 3.72
N ASP A 109 -12.58 6.37 4.34
CA ASP A 109 -13.72 7.01 4.99
C ASP A 109 -14.87 7.26 4.00
N GLU A 110 -14.56 7.73 2.79
CA GLU A 110 -15.54 7.90 1.73
C GLU A 110 -16.21 6.58 1.31
N ILE A 111 -15.47 5.49 1.17
CA ILE A 111 -16.03 4.18 0.82
C ILE A 111 -16.98 3.72 1.92
N PHE A 112 -16.58 3.82 3.18
CA PHE A 112 -17.39 3.37 4.32
C PHE A 112 -18.64 4.22 4.57
N THR A 113 -18.73 5.46 4.06
CA THR A 113 -20.00 6.21 4.06
C THR A 113 -21.05 5.61 3.14
N LYS A 114 -20.62 4.88 2.11
CA LYS A 114 -21.50 4.28 1.08
C LYS A 114 -21.74 2.79 1.32
N ALA A 115 -20.82 2.11 2.00
CA ALA A 115 -20.80 0.66 2.17
C ALA A 115 -20.51 0.29 3.64
N TYR A 116 -21.40 0.63 4.55
CA TYR A 116 -21.20 0.48 5.99
C TYR A 116 -21.65 -0.89 6.53
N LEU A 117 -21.04 -1.95 6.07
CA LEU A 117 -21.34 -3.30 6.57
C LEU A 117 -20.44 -3.70 7.77
N PHE A 118 -19.31 -3.05 7.96
CA PHE A 118 -18.28 -3.44 8.93
C PHE A 118 -17.73 -2.23 9.69
N ARG A 119 -16.93 -2.52 10.73
CA ARG A 119 -16.17 -1.50 11.43
C ARG A 119 -15.09 -0.94 10.49
N LYS A 120 -15.07 0.38 10.33
CA LYS A 120 -14.07 1.07 9.53
C LYS A 120 -12.66 0.83 10.09
N PRO A 121 -11.71 0.27 9.30
CA PRO A 121 -10.34 0.08 9.73
C PRO A 121 -9.60 1.42 9.80
N GLN A 122 -8.56 1.45 10.62
CA GLN A 122 -7.62 2.57 10.66
C GLN A 122 -6.44 2.29 9.75
N VAL A 123 -5.94 3.34 9.09
CA VAL A 123 -4.65 3.31 8.39
C VAL A 123 -3.60 3.97 9.26
N LYS A 124 -2.47 3.31 9.43
CA LYS A 124 -1.35 3.80 10.24
C LYS A 124 -0.03 3.62 9.50
N THR A 125 0.92 4.46 9.80
CA THR A 125 2.30 4.24 9.38
C THR A 125 2.96 3.19 10.25
N CYS A 126 3.73 2.28 9.65
CA CYS A 126 4.59 1.36 10.40
C CYS A 126 5.62 2.16 11.22
N GLN A 127 5.78 1.82 12.49
CA GLN A 127 6.66 2.54 13.43
C GLN A 127 8.11 2.70 12.93
N TYR A 128 8.61 1.73 12.19
CA TYR A 128 9.98 1.70 11.66
C TYR A 128 10.05 1.95 10.16
N HIS A 129 8.98 2.45 9.55
CA HIS A 129 8.90 2.82 8.14
C HIS A 129 9.51 1.76 7.21
N ASN A 130 10.65 2.07 6.59
CA ASN A 130 11.33 1.19 5.65
C ASN A 130 11.96 -0.04 6.31
N ASP A 131 12.36 0.06 7.59
CA ASP A 131 12.99 -1.03 8.33
C ASP A 131 11.98 -2.03 8.91
N SER A 132 10.69 -1.73 8.84
CA SER A 132 9.62 -2.56 9.41
C SER A 132 9.65 -4.01 8.90
N ASN A 133 9.96 -4.21 7.62
CA ASN A 133 10.06 -5.54 7.03
C ASN A 133 11.25 -6.34 7.58
N LEU A 134 12.42 -5.70 7.75
CA LEU A 134 13.61 -6.34 8.32
C LEU A 134 13.40 -6.71 9.79
N ILE A 135 12.82 -5.80 10.55
CA ILE A 135 12.51 -6.03 11.97
C ILE A 135 11.47 -7.15 12.12
N GLY A 136 10.42 -7.14 11.28
CA GLY A 136 9.41 -8.18 11.26
C GLY A 136 9.98 -9.55 10.90
N ALA A 137 10.83 -9.62 9.89
CA ALA A 137 11.52 -10.85 9.48
C ALA A 137 12.43 -11.38 10.61
N TYR A 138 13.21 -10.49 11.23
CA TYR A 138 14.07 -10.85 12.36
C TYR A 138 13.25 -11.35 13.56
N TYR A 139 12.16 -10.67 13.91
CA TYR A 139 11.27 -11.10 14.97
C TYR A 139 10.69 -12.49 14.70
N THR A 140 10.21 -12.71 13.48
CA THR A 140 9.68 -14.01 13.07
C THR A 140 10.75 -15.12 13.15
N TYR A 141 11.96 -14.82 12.69
CA TYR A 141 13.10 -15.74 12.84
C TYR A 141 13.35 -16.10 14.31
N CYS A 142 13.40 -15.11 15.20
CA CYS A 142 13.58 -15.34 16.63
C CYS A 142 12.47 -16.22 17.22
N GLN A 143 11.21 -15.96 16.84
CA GLN A 143 10.08 -16.76 17.31
C GLN A 143 10.14 -18.23 16.85
N LEU A 144 10.57 -18.47 15.62
CA LEU A 144 10.63 -19.82 15.05
C LEU A 144 11.84 -20.63 15.53
N PHE A 145 12.99 -19.98 15.72
CA PHE A 145 14.25 -20.68 15.95
C PHE A 145 14.79 -20.54 17.38
N GLN A 146 14.48 -19.46 18.11
CA GLN A 146 14.93 -19.32 19.50
C GLN A 146 14.01 -20.05 20.52
N LYS A 147 12.72 -20.24 20.19
CA LYS A 147 11.83 -21.10 21.02
C LYS A 147 12.00 -22.60 20.78
N GLY A 148 12.76 -22.98 19.77
CA GLY A 148 13.08 -24.38 19.48
C GLY A 148 14.27 -24.95 20.28
N GLY A 149 14.97 -24.12 21.04
CA GLY A 149 16.16 -24.52 21.81
C GLY A 149 15.87 -25.10 23.21
N GLU A 150 14.63 -25.14 23.66
CA GLU A 150 14.24 -25.74 24.96
C GLU A 150 13.33 -26.96 24.82
N LYS A 151 13.64 -27.84 23.87
CA LYS A 151 13.12 -29.21 23.84
C LYS A 151 14.22 -30.16 23.39
N LEU A 152 15.16 -30.41 24.24
CA LEU A 152 15.93 -31.63 24.31
C LEU A 152 16.00 -32.07 25.78
#